data_befc74cde54b9677fe2c03f10ea17a5e
#
_entry.id   befc74cde54b9677fe2c03f10ea17a5e
#
_cell.length_a   1.000
_cell.length_b   1.000
_cell.length_c   1.000
_cell.angle_alpha   90.00
_cell.angle_beta   90.00
_cell.angle_gamma   90.00
#
_symmetry.space_group_name_H-M   'P 1'
#
loop_
_entity.id
_entity.type
_entity.pdbx_description
1 polymer ?
#
loop_
_entity_poly.entity_id
_entity_poly.type
_entity_poly.pdbx_seq_one_letter_code
_entity_poly.pdbx_strand_id
1 'polypeptide(L)'
;MAQKMVTYFNDFLKNIRLTDNQVNELKSAHTTLRNRLMADEDLKDIIVTTFLQGSYRRSTAVRPKQGKRSDVDIVVVTKLDKEEVTPEEALNVFEPFLEKYYEGKYRKQGRSWGIEMTHVDLDVVPTSAPSLAEQGLLENLAVLSDNDVEEMSELFAEIVESAYNPWKTAFAEFMAADDNASWKNDPLFIPDREAELWDETHPLEQIRWTHEKNASCNRHYVNVVKCIKWWRKEKFTDIKHPKSYPLEHFVGDCCPDGIKSIAEGVVLTLEKIVSDYPQKPKLKDRGVSEHDVFGRLSEEDYDA
;
A
#
# COMPACT_ATOMS: atom_id res chain seq x y z
N MET A 1 -13.14 33.06 -5.04
CA MET A 1 -12.10 32.47 -4.14
C MET A 1 -12.03 30.94 -4.30
N ALA A 2 -13.13 30.21 -4.23
CA ALA A 2 -13.16 28.72 -4.37
C ALA A 2 -12.49 28.21 -5.66
N GLN A 3 -12.75 28.81 -6.83
CA GLN A 3 -12.16 28.36 -8.11
C GLN A 3 -10.62 28.52 -8.15
N LYS A 4 -10.07 29.58 -7.51
CA LYS A 4 -8.61 29.73 -7.38
C LYS A 4 -7.99 28.67 -6.49
N MET A 5 -8.68 28.20 -5.44
CA MET A 5 -8.20 27.14 -4.57
C MET A 5 -8.18 25.78 -5.27
N VAL A 6 -9.19 25.48 -6.10
CA VAL A 6 -9.21 24.24 -6.91
C VAL A 6 -8.02 24.21 -7.86
N THR A 7 -7.75 25.28 -8.58
CA THR A 7 -6.60 25.38 -9.49
C THR A 7 -5.29 25.22 -8.73
N TYR A 8 -5.14 25.89 -7.59
CA TYR A 8 -3.96 25.78 -6.75
C TYR A 8 -3.67 24.33 -6.30
N PHE A 9 -4.69 23.62 -5.79
CA PHE A 9 -4.52 22.24 -5.35
C PHE A 9 -4.24 21.28 -6.52
N ASN A 10 -4.82 21.51 -7.68
CA ASN A 10 -4.53 20.73 -8.88
C ASN A 10 -3.06 20.89 -9.32
N ASP A 11 -2.57 22.12 -9.34
CA ASP A 11 -1.17 22.40 -9.69
C ASP A 11 -0.21 21.87 -8.62
N PHE A 12 -0.57 22.00 -7.34
CA PHE A 12 0.19 21.42 -6.25
C PHE A 12 0.28 19.89 -6.39
N LEU A 13 -0.83 19.22 -6.66
CA LEU A 13 -0.85 17.76 -6.85
C LEU A 13 0.00 17.30 -8.04
N LYS A 14 0.04 18.03 -9.15
CA LYS A 14 0.95 17.72 -10.27
C LYS A 14 2.41 17.71 -9.83
N ASN A 15 2.76 18.58 -8.88
CA ASN A 15 4.13 18.68 -8.37
C ASN A 15 4.51 17.57 -7.37
N ILE A 16 3.53 17.00 -6.65
CA ILE A 16 3.77 16.00 -5.62
C ILE A 16 3.43 14.56 -6.02
N ARG A 17 2.71 14.36 -7.11
CA ARG A 17 2.45 13.02 -7.69
C ARG A 17 3.70 12.47 -8.36
N LEU A 18 3.75 11.16 -8.49
CA LEU A 18 4.71 10.50 -9.36
C LEU A 18 4.58 11.07 -10.79
N THR A 19 5.71 11.23 -11.47
CA THR A 19 5.71 11.57 -12.89
C THR A 19 5.40 10.32 -13.72
N ASP A 20 4.98 10.50 -14.99
CA ASP A 20 4.72 9.39 -15.90
C ASP A 20 5.96 8.49 -16.04
N ASN A 21 7.16 9.08 -16.11
CA ASN A 21 8.39 8.30 -16.14
C ASN A 21 8.57 7.45 -14.88
N GLN A 22 8.30 8.00 -13.68
CA GLN A 22 8.38 7.25 -12.44
C GLN A 22 7.34 6.13 -12.37
N VAL A 23 6.13 6.38 -12.85
CA VAL A 23 5.08 5.34 -12.95
C VAL A 23 5.53 4.22 -13.90
N ASN A 24 6.05 4.55 -15.07
CA ASN A 24 6.54 3.59 -16.04
C ASN A 24 7.74 2.77 -15.52
N GLU A 25 8.67 3.41 -14.80
CA GLU A 25 9.80 2.74 -14.16
C GLU A 25 9.32 1.76 -13.05
N LEU A 26 8.40 2.19 -12.19
CA LEU A 26 7.78 1.34 -11.17
C LEU A 26 7.09 0.13 -11.81
N LYS A 27 6.26 0.36 -12.84
CA LYS A 27 5.56 -0.69 -13.56
C LYS A 27 6.52 -1.69 -14.19
N SER A 28 7.52 -1.24 -14.89
CA SER A 28 8.55 -2.10 -15.52
C SER A 28 9.31 -2.92 -14.48
N ALA A 29 9.69 -2.28 -13.37
CA ALA A 29 10.47 -2.93 -12.31
C ALA A 29 9.68 -4.03 -11.60
N HIS A 30 8.45 -3.73 -11.12
CA HIS A 30 7.65 -4.74 -10.42
C HIS A 30 7.18 -5.86 -11.34
N THR A 31 6.81 -5.57 -12.59
CA THR A 31 6.40 -6.59 -13.56
C THR A 31 7.58 -7.54 -13.86
N THR A 32 8.78 -7.00 -14.04
CA THR A 32 9.98 -7.81 -14.26
C THR A 32 10.27 -8.71 -13.06
N LEU A 33 10.22 -8.18 -11.84
CA LEU A 33 10.44 -8.94 -10.62
C LEU A 33 9.40 -10.06 -10.46
N ARG A 34 8.12 -9.73 -10.60
CA ARG A 34 7.03 -10.71 -10.46
C ARG A 34 7.12 -11.83 -11.49
N ASN A 35 7.41 -11.51 -12.75
CA ASN A 35 7.62 -12.51 -13.80
C ASN A 35 8.82 -13.41 -13.51
N ARG A 36 9.93 -12.87 -12.98
CA ARG A 36 11.10 -13.67 -12.56
C ARG A 36 10.78 -14.58 -11.40
N LEU A 37 10.07 -14.09 -10.36
CA LEU A 37 9.65 -14.88 -9.21
C LEU A 37 8.79 -16.07 -9.63
N MET A 38 7.79 -15.84 -10.49
CA MET A 38 6.88 -16.88 -10.97
C MET A 38 7.54 -17.89 -11.91
N ALA A 39 8.63 -17.51 -12.59
CA ALA A 39 9.33 -18.37 -13.56
C ALA A 39 10.61 -19.02 -12.98
N ASP A 40 11.00 -18.69 -11.76
CA ASP A 40 12.23 -19.23 -11.16
C ASP A 40 12.02 -20.70 -10.78
N GLU A 41 13.00 -21.56 -11.16
CA GLU A 41 12.90 -23.02 -11.02
C GLU A 41 12.81 -23.47 -9.55
N ASP A 42 13.43 -22.73 -8.63
CA ASP A 42 13.46 -23.06 -7.21
C ASP A 42 12.22 -22.52 -6.47
N LEU A 43 11.59 -21.44 -6.99
CA LEU A 43 10.48 -20.77 -6.33
C LEU A 43 9.09 -21.09 -6.92
N LYS A 44 9.00 -21.52 -8.18
CA LYS A 44 7.74 -21.77 -8.89
C LYS A 44 6.79 -22.75 -8.19
N ASP A 45 7.34 -23.72 -7.45
CA ASP A 45 6.56 -24.72 -6.72
C ASP A 45 6.13 -24.23 -5.32
N ILE A 46 6.80 -23.18 -4.84
CA ILE A 46 6.54 -22.54 -3.54
C ILE A 46 5.58 -21.36 -3.67
N ILE A 47 5.72 -20.57 -4.73
CA ILE A 47 4.89 -19.38 -4.95
C ILE A 47 3.51 -19.78 -5.51
N VAL A 48 2.45 -19.28 -4.88
CA VAL A 48 1.07 -19.37 -5.37
C VAL A 48 0.81 -18.25 -6.36
N THR A 49 1.02 -17.01 -5.93
CA THR A 49 0.82 -15.80 -6.74
C THR A 49 1.57 -14.62 -6.14
N THR A 50 1.55 -13.48 -6.85
CA THR A 50 2.10 -12.21 -6.36
C THR A 50 1.11 -11.08 -6.62
N PHE A 51 1.01 -10.11 -5.72
CA PHE A 51 0.22 -8.91 -5.93
C PHE A 51 0.88 -7.66 -5.32
N LEU A 52 0.45 -6.49 -5.78
CA LEU A 52 0.97 -5.22 -5.29
C LEU A 52 0.25 -4.80 -4.02
N GLN A 53 0.99 -4.19 -3.08
CA GLN A 53 0.42 -3.52 -1.91
C GLN A 53 1.10 -2.16 -1.68
N GLY A 54 0.91 -1.59 -0.50
CA GLY A 54 1.55 -0.35 -0.09
C GLY A 54 0.95 0.90 -0.73
N SER A 55 1.68 2.00 -0.63
CA SER A 55 1.19 3.31 -1.06
C SER A 55 1.01 3.43 -2.57
N TYR A 56 1.80 2.69 -3.36
CA TYR A 56 1.64 2.65 -4.81
C TYR A 56 0.30 2.03 -5.18
N ARG A 57 -0.01 0.84 -4.65
CA ARG A 57 -1.29 0.14 -4.91
C ARG A 57 -2.52 0.91 -4.42
N ARG A 58 -2.43 1.60 -3.28
CA ARG A 58 -3.52 2.42 -2.74
C ARG A 58 -3.61 3.82 -3.36
N SER A 59 -2.81 4.11 -4.40
CA SER A 59 -2.76 5.43 -5.06
C SER A 59 -2.46 6.60 -4.12
N THR A 60 -1.78 6.34 -2.99
CA THR A 60 -1.38 7.35 -2.00
C THR A 60 0.12 7.68 -2.06
N ALA A 61 0.85 7.10 -3.01
CA ALA A 61 2.26 7.40 -3.22
C ALA A 61 2.46 8.87 -3.60
N VAL A 62 3.52 9.46 -3.07
CA VAL A 62 3.97 10.81 -3.40
C VAL A 62 5.37 10.76 -4.01
N ARG A 63 5.67 11.76 -4.85
CA ARG A 63 6.97 11.87 -5.50
C ARG A 63 8.11 11.73 -4.50
N PRO A 64 9.14 10.92 -4.78
CA PRO A 64 10.32 10.88 -3.94
C PRO A 64 11.05 12.24 -4.00
N LYS A 65 11.69 12.62 -2.89
CA LYS A 65 12.59 13.78 -2.88
C LYS A 65 13.84 13.49 -3.72
N GLN A 66 14.53 14.55 -4.14
CA GLN A 66 15.76 14.43 -4.91
C GLN A 66 16.75 13.45 -4.24
N GLY A 67 17.26 12.51 -5.02
CA GLY A 67 18.17 11.47 -4.52
C GLY A 67 17.50 10.30 -3.80
N LYS A 68 16.15 10.30 -3.70
CA LYS A 68 15.37 9.16 -3.18
C LYS A 68 14.67 8.42 -4.33
N ARG A 69 14.39 7.14 -4.12
CA ARG A 69 13.71 6.26 -5.07
C ARG A 69 12.22 6.15 -4.75
N SER A 70 11.44 5.79 -5.75
CA SER A 70 10.05 5.39 -5.57
C SER A 70 10.00 3.96 -5.05
N ASP A 71 9.00 3.64 -4.24
CA ASP A 71 8.89 2.37 -3.51
C ASP A 71 7.66 1.58 -3.95
N VAL A 72 7.83 0.26 -4.15
CA VAL A 72 6.74 -0.68 -4.46
C VAL A 72 6.87 -1.91 -3.58
N ASP A 73 5.80 -2.20 -2.86
CA ASP A 73 5.67 -3.40 -2.06
C ASP A 73 5.03 -4.52 -2.89
N ILE A 74 5.68 -5.68 -2.99
CA ILE A 74 5.18 -6.87 -3.66
C ILE A 74 4.96 -7.97 -2.62
N VAL A 75 3.71 -8.35 -2.42
CA VAL A 75 3.36 -9.52 -1.63
C VAL A 75 3.56 -10.76 -2.49
N VAL A 76 4.28 -11.73 -1.95
CA VAL A 76 4.50 -13.04 -2.57
C VAL A 76 3.78 -14.08 -1.73
N VAL A 77 2.64 -14.54 -2.22
CA VAL A 77 1.84 -15.57 -1.58
C VAL A 77 2.53 -16.91 -1.77
N THR A 78 2.85 -17.57 -0.67
CA THR A 78 3.59 -18.85 -0.72
C THR A 78 2.78 -20.02 -0.14
N LYS A 79 3.29 -21.23 -0.34
CA LYS A 79 2.80 -22.48 0.27
C LYS A 79 3.57 -22.83 1.56
N LEU A 80 4.40 -21.93 2.08
CA LEU A 80 5.17 -22.15 3.30
C LEU A 80 4.23 -22.23 4.51
N ASP A 81 4.32 -23.31 5.27
CA ASP A 81 3.51 -23.45 6.47
C ASP A 81 4.18 -22.73 7.65
N LYS A 82 3.49 -21.76 8.24
CA LYS A 82 3.97 -20.99 9.39
C LYS A 82 4.20 -21.83 10.65
N GLU A 83 3.63 -23.03 10.74
CA GLU A 83 3.84 -23.97 11.85
C GLU A 83 5.11 -24.80 11.65
N GLU A 84 5.61 -24.92 10.42
CA GLU A 84 6.78 -25.75 10.07
C GLU A 84 8.01 -24.90 9.74
N VAL A 85 7.83 -23.66 9.27
CA VAL A 85 8.90 -22.79 8.77
C VAL A 85 8.98 -21.52 9.61
N THR A 86 10.17 -21.24 10.13
CA THR A 86 10.41 -20.01 10.89
C THR A 86 10.39 -18.76 9.98
N PRO A 87 10.14 -17.55 10.52
CA PRO A 87 10.20 -16.30 9.75
C PRO A 87 11.52 -16.07 9.02
N GLU A 88 12.65 -16.41 9.64
CA GLU A 88 13.98 -16.26 9.02
C GLU A 88 14.16 -17.25 7.87
N GLU A 89 13.76 -18.52 8.04
CA GLU A 89 13.81 -19.53 6.98
C GLU A 89 12.93 -19.15 5.80
N ALA A 90 11.71 -18.67 6.05
CA ALA A 90 10.79 -18.22 5.01
C ALA A 90 11.35 -17.06 4.16
N LEU A 91 12.04 -16.13 4.81
CA LEU A 91 12.73 -15.06 4.09
C LEU A 91 13.95 -15.59 3.32
N ASN A 92 14.74 -16.49 3.93
CA ASN A 92 15.97 -17.00 3.32
C ASN A 92 15.71 -17.90 2.10
N VAL A 93 14.53 -18.49 1.93
CA VAL A 93 14.13 -19.20 0.70
C VAL A 93 14.33 -18.33 -0.56
N PHE A 94 14.20 -17.01 -0.44
CA PHE A 94 14.34 -16.08 -1.57
C PHE A 94 15.79 -15.63 -1.82
N GLU A 95 16.72 -15.88 -0.91
CA GLU A 95 18.11 -15.41 -1.03
C GLU A 95 18.81 -15.90 -2.30
N PRO A 96 18.73 -17.22 -2.70
CA PRO A 96 19.33 -17.69 -3.95
C PRO A 96 18.79 -17.00 -5.20
N PHE A 97 17.49 -16.71 -5.25
CA PHE A 97 16.86 -15.96 -6.31
C PHE A 97 17.39 -14.51 -6.38
N LEU A 98 17.53 -13.87 -5.23
CA LEU A 98 18.04 -12.49 -5.13
C LEU A 98 19.51 -12.43 -5.54
N GLU A 99 20.32 -13.38 -5.13
CA GLU A 99 21.72 -13.50 -5.56
C GLU A 99 21.82 -13.66 -7.07
N LYS A 100 21.01 -14.54 -7.65
CA LYS A 100 21.02 -14.82 -9.10
C LYS A 100 20.63 -13.62 -9.96
N TYR A 101 19.61 -12.83 -9.56
CA TYR A 101 19.04 -11.78 -10.40
C TYR A 101 19.34 -10.36 -9.94
N TYR A 102 19.76 -10.18 -8.69
CA TYR A 102 19.91 -8.87 -8.04
C TYR A 102 21.18 -8.78 -7.18
N GLU A 103 22.23 -9.53 -7.54
CA GLU A 103 23.52 -9.51 -6.85
C GLU A 103 23.99 -8.08 -6.55
N GLY A 104 24.37 -7.83 -5.30
CA GLY A 104 24.83 -6.54 -4.81
C GLY A 104 23.78 -5.42 -4.76
N LYS A 105 22.50 -5.73 -5.02
CA LYS A 105 21.40 -4.75 -5.03
C LYS A 105 20.30 -5.09 -4.03
N TYR A 106 20.42 -6.14 -3.27
CA TYR A 106 19.42 -6.55 -2.29
C TYR A 106 19.93 -6.40 -0.85
N ARG A 107 19.01 -6.24 0.08
CA ARG A 107 19.30 -6.14 1.51
C ARG A 107 18.22 -6.79 2.34
N LYS A 108 18.63 -7.35 3.49
CA LYS A 108 17.71 -7.87 4.51
C LYS A 108 16.94 -6.71 5.18
N GLN A 109 15.65 -6.92 5.39
CA GLN A 109 14.77 -6.07 6.20
C GLN A 109 14.03 -6.96 7.20
N GLY A 110 13.38 -6.40 8.21
CA GLY A 110 12.68 -7.19 9.24
C GLY A 110 11.64 -8.15 8.67
N ARG A 111 10.84 -7.69 7.69
CA ARG A 111 9.68 -8.42 7.14
C ARG A 111 9.76 -8.67 5.63
N SER A 112 10.84 -8.29 4.98
CA SER A 112 10.97 -8.32 3.53
C SER A 112 12.42 -8.41 3.10
N TRP A 113 12.61 -8.54 1.79
CA TRP A 113 13.85 -8.23 1.11
C TRP A 113 13.67 -6.94 0.30
N GLY A 114 14.52 -5.95 0.55
CA GLY A 114 14.57 -4.75 -0.26
C GLY A 114 15.50 -4.93 -1.45
N ILE A 115 15.08 -4.53 -2.66
CA ILE A 115 15.90 -4.53 -3.88
C ILE A 115 16.07 -3.09 -4.35
N GLU A 116 17.31 -2.64 -4.41
CA GLU A 116 17.67 -1.27 -4.77
C GLU A 116 17.98 -1.16 -6.26
N MET A 117 17.03 -0.66 -7.05
CA MET A 117 17.24 -0.35 -8.47
C MET A 117 17.70 1.12 -8.64
N THR A 118 17.99 1.53 -9.85
CA THR A 118 18.49 2.90 -10.11
C THR A 118 17.51 3.99 -9.62
N HIS A 119 16.21 3.81 -9.88
CA HIS A 119 15.17 4.81 -9.58
C HIS A 119 14.01 4.26 -8.75
N VAL A 120 14.01 2.96 -8.45
CA VAL A 120 12.94 2.24 -7.77
C VAL A 120 13.52 1.38 -6.67
N ASP A 121 12.90 1.35 -5.51
CA ASP A 121 13.08 0.35 -4.48
C ASP A 121 11.90 -0.64 -4.56
N LEU A 122 12.19 -1.94 -4.50
CA LEU A 122 11.19 -2.99 -4.50
C LEU A 122 11.31 -3.77 -3.19
N ASP A 123 10.20 -3.95 -2.49
CA ASP A 123 10.13 -4.75 -1.28
C ASP A 123 9.39 -6.07 -1.57
N VAL A 124 10.10 -7.19 -1.40
CA VAL A 124 9.56 -8.55 -1.55
C VAL A 124 9.11 -9.03 -0.18
N VAL A 125 7.80 -9.18 0.00
CA VAL A 125 7.16 -9.55 1.25
C VAL A 125 6.52 -10.93 1.09
N PRO A 126 7.16 -12.03 1.50
CA PRO A 126 6.54 -13.34 1.44
C PRO A 126 5.44 -13.48 2.50
N THR A 127 4.46 -14.35 2.24
CA THR A 127 3.47 -14.76 3.24
C THR A 127 3.59 -16.25 3.52
N SER A 128 2.99 -16.71 4.62
CA SER A 128 2.69 -18.13 4.80
C SER A 128 1.59 -18.60 3.83
N ALA A 129 1.36 -19.91 3.78
CA ALA A 129 0.29 -20.51 3.00
C ALA A 129 -1.09 -20.06 3.52
N PRO A 130 -1.90 -19.39 2.71
CA PRO A 130 -3.31 -19.17 3.03
C PRO A 130 -4.12 -20.46 2.78
N SER A 131 -5.39 -20.45 3.21
CA SER A 131 -6.29 -21.57 2.89
C SER A 131 -6.46 -21.74 1.37
N LEU A 132 -6.83 -22.94 0.91
CA LEU A 132 -7.05 -23.22 -0.52
C LEU A 132 -8.11 -22.29 -1.14
N ALA A 133 -9.12 -21.91 -0.36
CA ALA A 133 -10.16 -20.98 -0.82
C ALA A 133 -9.59 -19.57 -1.03
N GLU A 134 -8.72 -19.12 -0.14
CA GLU A 134 -8.06 -17.82 -0.25
C GLU A 134 -7.02 -17.80 -1.37
N GLN A 135 -6.32 -18.91 -1.63
CA GLN A 135 -5.38 -19.00 -2.73
C GLN A 135 -6.04 -18.66 -4.07
N GLY A 136 -7.20 -19.28 -4.37
CA GLY A 136 -7.94 -19.00 -5.59
C GLY A 136 -8.42 -17.56 -5.69
N LEU A 137 -8.82 -16.94 -4.58
CA LEU A 137 -9.17 -15.52 -4.53
C LEU A 137 -7.97 -14.63 -4.82
N LEU A 138 -6.83 -14.90 -4.17
CA LEU A 138 -5.61 -14.13 -4.33
C LEU A 138 -5.04 -14.22 -5.76
N GLU A 139 -5.13 -15.38 -6.40
CA GLU A 139 -4.78 -15.57 -7.82
C GLU A 139 -5.63 -14.68 -8.73
N ASN A 140 -6.95 -14.66 -8.52
CA ASN A 140 -7.85 -13.80 -9.28
C ASN A 140 -7.55 -12.31 -9.08
N LEU A 141 -7.29 -11.90 -7.83
CA LEU A 141 -6.94 -10.53 -7.49
C LEU A 141 -5.57 -10.09 -8.03
N ALA A 142 -4.62 -10.99 -8.14
CA ALA A 142 -3.31 -10.70 -8.69
C ALA A 142 -3.41 -10.23 -10.15
N VAL A 143 -4.31 -10.86 -10.93
CA VAL A 143 -4.57 -10.45 -12.33
C VAL A 143 -5.26 -9.09 -12.39
N LEU A 144 -6.17 -8.81 -11.45
CA LEU A 144 -6.90 -7.53 -11.38
C LEU A 144 -6.00 -6.37 -10.97
N SER A 145 -5.02 -6.61 -10.07
CA SER A 145 -4.24 -5.54 -9.46
C SER A 145 -3.35 -4.79 -10.45
N ASP A 146 -2.89 -5.43 -11.50
CA ASP A 146 -1.96 -4.81 -12.47
C ASP A 146 -2.67 -3.81 -13.39
N ASN A 147 -3.91 -4.09 -13.75
CA ASN A 147 -4.71 -3.23 -14.61
C ASN A 147 -5.32 -2.05 -13.84
N ASP A 148 -5.69 -2.26 -12.57
CA ASP A 148 -6.31 -1.23 -11.73
C ASP A 148 -5.38 -0.06 -11.39
N VAL A 149 -4.06 -0.32 -11.23
CA VAL A 149 -3.10 0.76 -10.94
C VAL A 149 -2.99 1.72 -12.13
N GLU A 150 -3.07 1.23 -13.37
CA GLU A 150 -3.12 2.07 -14.57
C GLU A 150 -4.42 2.87 -14.63
N GLU A 151 -5.57 2.20 -14.49
CA GLU A 151 -6.87 2.88 -14.55
C GLU A 151 -7.08 3.87 -13.42
N MET A 152 -6.62 3.58 -12.20
CA MET A 152 -6.69 4.56 -11.11
C MET A 152 -5.80 5.77 -11.37
N SER A 153 -4.65 5.63 -12.03
CA SER A 153 -3.81 6.76 -12.43
C SER A 153 -4.44 7.58 -13.56
N GLU A 154 -5.12 6.94 -14.51
CA GLU A 154 -5.82 7.58 -15.63
C GLU A 154 -7.20 8.14 -15.23
N LEU A 155 -7.97 7.47 -14.37
CA LEU A 155 -9.24 7.98 -13.82
C LEU A 155 -9.07 9.25 -12.99
N PHE A 156 -7.85 9.53 -12.52
CA PHE A 156 -7.52 10.81 -11.89
C PHE A 156 -7.14 11.88 -12.91
N ALA A 157 -6.92 11.53 -14.18
CA ALA A 157 -6.57 12.48 -15.23
C ALA A 157 -7.77 12.94 -16.06
N GLU A 158 -8.81 12.12 -16.30
CA GLU A 158 -9.98 12.50 -17.10
C GLU A 158 -11.26 11.81 -16.61
N ILE A 159 -12.33 12.62 -16.51
CA ILE A 159 -13.70 12.14 -16.40
C ILE A 159 -14.09 11.64 -17.79
N VAL A 160 -13.95 10.37 -18.06
CA VAL A 160 -14.50 9.77 -19.27
C VAL A 160 -15.51 8.71 -18.92
N GLU A 161 -16.75 8.99 -19.30
CA GLU A 161 -17.85 8.05 -19.41
C GLU A 161 -17.48 6.91 -20.35
N SER A 162 -17.86 5.72 -19.90
CA SER A 162 -18.08 4.51 -20.67
C SER A 162 -16.92 3.85 -21.42
N ALA A 163 -16.59 2.68 -20.94
CA ALA A 163 -16.56 1.46 -21.73
C ALA A 163 -16.67 0.28 -20.74
N TYR A 164 -17.43 -0.73 -21.09
CA TYR A 164 -17.50 -2.00 -20.37
C TYR A 164 -16.06 -2.53 -20.24
N ASN A 165 -15.54 -2.50 -19.03
CA ASN A 165 -14.25 -3.07 -18.69
C ASN A 165 -14.51 -4.28 -17.79
N PRO A 166 -14.24 -5.52 -18.26
CA PRO A 166 -14.45 -6.73 -17.48
C PRO A 166 -13.73 -6.71 -16.12
N TRP A 167 -12.60 -6.03 -16.06
CA TRP A 167 -11.79 -5.89 -14.85
C TRP A 167 -12.45 -5.01 -13.79
N LYS A 168 -13.13 -3.92 -14.21
CA LYS A 168 -13.94 -3.09 -13.30
C LYS A 168 -15.06 -3.89 -12.67
N THR A 169 -15.69 -4.75 -13.46
CA THR A 169 -16.78 -5.61 -12.99
C THR A 169 -16.27 -6.62 -11.98
N ALA A 170 -15.18 -7.34 -12.29
CA ALA A 170 -14.59 -8.31 -11.37
C ALA A 170 -14.06 -7.68 -10.08
N PHE A 171 -13.44 -6.49 -10.16
CA PHE A 171 -13.03 -5.75 -8.96
C PHE A 171 -14.23 -5.22 -8.18
N ALA A 172 -15.27 -4.74 -8.86
CA ALA A 172 -16.51 -4.32 -8.21
C ALA A 172 -17.23 -5.48 -7.55
N GLU A 173 -17.25 -6.66 -8.17
CA GLU A 173 -17.78 -7.90 -7.59
C GLU A 173 -16.97 -8.35 -6.37
N PHE A 174 -15.64 -8.27 -6.43
CA PHE A 174 -14.77 -8.49 -5.29
C PHE A 174 -15.06 -7.50 -4.15
N MET A 175 -15.18 -6.21 -4.47
CA MET A 175 -15.48 -5.15 -3.50
C MET A 175 -16.88 -5.28 -2.91
N ALA A 176 -17.85 -5.75 -3.71
CA ALA A 176 -19.23 -6.01 -3.30
C ALA A 176 -19.42 -7.37 -2.63
N ALA A 177 -18.35 -8.18 -2.51
CA ALA A 177 -18.44 -9.47 -1.85
C ALA A 177 -19.04 -9.32 -0.45
N ASP A 178 -19.96 -10.23 -0.12
CA ASP A 178 -20.70 -10.25 1.15
C ASP A 178 -19.77 -10.02 2.34
N ASP A 179 -20.22 -9.27 3.33
CA ASP A 179 -19.48 -9.02 4.58
C ASP A 179 -19.13 -10.34 5.32
N ASN A 180 -19.80 -11.44 4.97
CA ASN A 180 -19.51 -12.78 5.48
C ASN A 180 -18.53 -13.59 4.62
N ALA A 181 -17.91 -13.01 3.59
CA ALA A 181 -16.94 -13.75 2.81
C ALA A 181 -15.77 -14.18 3.71
N SER A 182 -15.43 -15.47 3.68
CA SER A 182 -14.47 -16.09 4.61
C SER A 182 -13.10 -15.40 4.60
N TRP A 183 -12.64 -14.96 3.43
CA TRP A 183 -11.37 -14.28 3.28
C TRP A 183 -11.26 -12.92 4.04
N LYS A 184 -12.39 -12.28 4.35
CA LYS A 184 -12.40 -11.02 5.12
C LYS A 184 -11.98 -11.22 6.56
N ASN A 185 -12.15 -12.42 7.08
CA ASN A 185 -11.84 -12.77 8.46
C ASN A 185 -10.48 -13.45 8.62
N ASP A 186 -9.82 -13.78 7.51
CA ASP A 186 -8.58 -14.54 7.52
C ASP A 186 -7.41 -13.63 7.08
N PRO A 187 -6.62 -13.07 8.02
CA PRO A 187 -5.43 -12.28 7.69
C PRO A 187 -4.35 -13.17 7.08
N LEU A 188 -3.51 -12.58 6.24
CA LEU A 188 -2.27 -13.20 5.81
C LEU A 188 -1.24 -13.09 6.92
N PHE A 189 -0.28 -14.01 6.95
CA PHE A 189 0.84 -13.99 7.88
C PHE A 189 2.11 -13.66 7.12
N ILE A 190 2.83 -12.63 7.56
CA ILE A 190 4.13 -12.23 7.04
C ILE A 190 5.23 -12.52 8.06
N PRO A 191 6.42 -12.93 7.63
CA PRO A 191 7.52 -13.23 8.54
C PRO A 191 8.10 -11.93 9.12
N ASP A 192 8.28 -11.86 10.43
CA ASP A 192 9.08 -10.82 11.10
C ASP A 192 10.30 -11.47 11.76
N ARG A 193 11.47 -11.35 11.11
CA ARG A 193 12.71 -11.93 11.59
C ARG A 193 13.28 -11.24 12.83
N GLU A 194 12.91 -9.96 13.04
CA GLU A 194 13.35 -9.17 14.19
C GLU A 194 12.56 -9.54 15.45
N ALA A 195 11.27 -9.81 15.28
CA ALA A 195 10.39 -10.28 16.34
C ALA A 195 10.34 -11.81 16.48
N GLU A 196 10.96 -12.54 15.54
CA GLU A 196 10.99 -14.01 15.45
C GLU A 196 9.58 -14.64 15.45
N LEU A 197 8.61 -13.96 14.82
CA LEU A 197 7.22 -14.42 14.73
C LEU A 197 6.62 -14.16 13.35
N TRP A 198 5.55 -14.88 13.04
CA TRP A 198 4.66 -14.58 11.94
C TRP A 198 3.64 -13.53 12.39
N ASP A 199 3.67 -12.36 11.75
CA ASP A 199 2.82 -11.22 12.07
C ASP A 199 1.61 -11.16 11.14
N GLU A 200 0.45 -10.91 11.69
CA GLU A 200 -0.78 -10.82 10.91
C GLU A 200 -0.85 -9.52 10.11
N THR A 201 -1.34 -9.62 8.89
CA THR A 201 -1.60 -8.47 8.03
C THR A 201 -2.78 -8.75 7.10
N HIS A 202 -3.52 -7.71 6.73
CA HIS A 202 -4.65 -7.87 5.81
C HIS A 202 -4.59 -6.83 4.68
N PRO A 203 -3.64 -6.98 3.73
CA PRO A 203 -3.44 -6.00 2.66
C PRO A 203 -4.68 -5.77 1.79
N LEU A 204 -5.47 -6.82 1.57
CA LEU A 204 -6.70 -6.73 0.78
C LEU A 204 -7.73 -5.82 1.45
N GLU A 205 -7.92 -5.94 2.76
CA GLU A 205 -8.83 -5.08 3.52
C GLU A 205 -8.35 -3.62 3.53
N GLN A 206 -7.05 -3.40 3.63
CA GLN A 206 -6.47 -2.06 3.54
C GLN A 206 -6.72 -1.41 2.17
N ILE A 207 -6.61 -2.18 1.08
CA ILE A 207 -6.91 -1.72 -0.28
C ILE A 207 -8.40 -1.42 -0.43
N ARG A 208 -9.26 -2.36 -0.02
CA ARG A 208 -10.72 -2.22 -0.07
C ARG A 208 -11.18 -0.97 0.69
N TRP A 209 -10.75 -0.84 1.93
CA TRP A 209 -11.11 0.29 2.76
C TRP A 209 -10.69 1.64 2.14
N THR A 210 -9.46 1.71 1.59
CA THR A 210 -8.98 2.94 0.92
C THR A 210 -9.85 3.31 -0.26
N HIS A 211 -10.28 2.32 -1.05
CA HIS A 211 -11.15 2.52 -2.21
C HIS A 211 -12.54 3.02 -1.76
N GLU A 212 -13.16 2.37 -0.78
CA GLU A 212 -14.46 2.77 -0.23
C GLU A 212 -14.42 4.17 0.36
N LYS A 213 -13.38 4.47 1.16
CA LYS A 213 -13.17 5.81 1.71
C LYS A 213 -12.98 6.87 0.64
N ASN A 214 -12.25 6.55 -0.42
CA ASN A 214 -12.08 7.47 -1.54
C ASN A 214 -13.41 7.73 -2.26
N ALA A 215 -14.24 6.70 -2.43
CA ALA A 215 -15.59 6.84 -3.00
C ALA A 215 -16.51 7.69 -2.13
N SER A 216 -16.56 7.43 -0.80
CA SER A 216 -17.37 8.21 0.15
C SER A 216 -16.95 9.68 0.24
N CYS A 217 -15.70 9.98 -0.07
CA CYS A 217 -15.10 11.31 -0.13
C CYS A 217 -15.14 11.96 -1.54
N ASN A 218 -16.06 11.55 -2.43
CA ASN A 218 -16.16 12.05 -3.80
C ASN A 218 -14.82 11.98 -4.57
N ARG A 219 -14.04 10.94 -4.35
CA ARG A 219 -12.72 10.69 -4.94
C ARG A 219 -11.64 11.71 -4.55
N HIS A 220 -11.82 12.43 -3.46
CA HIS A 220 -10.83 13.40 -2.98
C HIS A 220 -9.89 12.85 -1.92
N TYR A 221 -10.26 11.77 -1.20
CA TYR A 221 -9.52 11.23 -0.05
C TYR A 221 -8.05 10.94 -0.35
N VAL A 222 -7.73 10.18 -1.39
CA VAL A 222 -6.34 9.84 -1.72
C VAL A 222 -5.49 11.09 -2.01
N ASN A 223 -6.09 12.15 -2.49
CA ASN A 223 -5.41 13.43 -2.73
C ASN A 223 -5.21 14.22 -1.44
N VAL A 224 -6.16 14.16 -0.50
CA VAL A 224 -5.99 14.69 0.87
C VAL A 224 -4.81 14.01 1.54
N VAL A 225 -4.76 12.66 1.48
CA VAL A 225 -3.63 11.86 2.01
C VAL A 225 -2.30 12.31 1.39
N LYS A 226 -2.23 12.45 0.06
CA LYS A 226 -1.00 12.92 -0.62
C LYS A 226 -0.56 14.30 -0.15
N CYS A 227 -1.49 15.23 0.01
CA CYS A 227 -1.17 16.59 0.50
C CYS A 227 -0.59 16.55 1.90
N ILE A 228 -1.20 15.79 2.82
CA ILE A 228 -0.75 15.69 4.21
C ILE A 228 0.59 14.93 4.31
N LYS A 229 0.75 13.84 3.56
CA LYS A 229 2.04 13.10 3.46
C LYS A 229 3.16 14.00 2.94
N TRP A 230 2.88 14.79 1.92
CA TRP A 230 3.87 15.71 1.38
C TRP A 230 4.23 16.81 2.37
N TRP A 231 3.22 17.44 2.99
CA TRP A 231 3.42 18.43 4.03
C TRP A 231 4.29 17.91 5.18
N ARG A 232 3.96 16.72 5.71
CA ARG A 232 4.77 16.06 6.73
C ARG A 232 6.21 15.84 6.26
N LYS A 233 6.40 15.33 5.05
CA LYS A 233 7.70 15.04 4.45
C LYS A 233 8.57 16.32 4.27
N GLU A 234 7.92 17.47 4.05
CA GLU A 234 8.59 18.76 3.91
C GLU A 234 8.94 19.40 5.25
N LYS A 235 8.07 19.27 6.23
CA LYS A 235 8.21 19.98 7.51
C LYS A 235 8.93 19.18 8.59
N PHE A 236 8.80 17.87 8.58
CA PHE A 236 9.28 16.96 9.63
C PHE A 236 10.29 15.97 9.06
N THR A 237 11.44 16.47 8.61
CA THR A 237 12.48 15.65 7.96
C THR A 237 13.18 14.69 8.92
N ASP A 238 13.27 15.06 10.19
CA ASP A 238 14.03 14.34 11.22
C ASP A 238 13.16 13.36 12.03
N ILE A 239 11.83 13.50 11.94
CA ILE A 239 10.90 12.62 12.62
C ILE A 239 10.69 11.33 11.81
N LYS A 240 11.04 10.19 12.40
CA LYS A 240 10.97 8.87 11.77
C LYS A 240 9.52 8.32 11.70
N HIS A 241 8.73 8.58 12.71
CA HIS A 241 7.35 8.12 12.84
C HIS A 241 6.36 9.30 12.85
N PRO A 242 5.06 9.09 12.48
CA PRO A 242 4.54 7.84 11.94
C PRO A 242 5.07 7.58 10.52
N LYS A 243 5.16 6.29 10.15
CA LYS A 243 5.42 5.87 8.77
C LYS A 243 4.22 6.21 7.87
N SER A 244 4.35 5.93 6.56
CA SER A 244 3.32 6.29 5.57
C SER A 244 1.96 5.66 5.88
N TYR A 245 1.89 4.35 6.15
CA TYR A 245 0.62 3.68 6.38
C TYR A 245 -0.10 4.17 7.66
N PRO A 246 0.55 4.26 8.83
CA PRO A 246 -0.06 4.86 10.01
C PRO A 246 -0.62 6.26 9.78
N LEU A 247 0.09 7.11 9.03
CA LEU A 247 -0.39 8.44 8.71
C LEU A 247 -1.62 8.40 7.77
N GLU A 248 -1.59 7.54 6.74
CA GLU A 248 -2.74 7.34 5.84
C GLU A 248 -3.96 6.86 6.61
N HIS A 249 -3.78 5.92 7.54
CA HIS A 249 -4.82 5.39 8.40
C HIS A 249 -5.46 6.50 9.23
N PHE A 250 -4.65 7.28 9.95
CA PHE A 250 -5.13 8.38 10.79
C PHE A 250 -5.85 9.47 10.00
N VAL A 251 -5.30 9.85 8.85
CA VAL A 251 -5.98 10.76 7.92
C VAL A 251 -7.34 10.20 7.49
N GLY A 252 -7.44 8.88 7.31
CA GLY A 252 -8.69 8.22 6.98
C GLY A 252 -9.77 8.31 8.05
N ASP A 253 -9.39 8.19 9.33
CA ASP A 253 -10.30 8.33 10.47
C ASP A 253 -10.76 9.78 10.67
N CYS A 254 -9.91 10.73 10.28
CA CYS A 254 -10.17 12.14 10.46
C CYS A 254 -10.85 12.82 9.24
N CYS A 255 -10.64 12.31 8.04
CA CYS A 255 -11.24 12.88 6.83
C CYS A 255 -12.76 12.59 6.80
N PRO A 256 -13.64 13.60 6.81
CA PRO A 256 -15.08 13.34 6.77
C PRO A 256 -15.52 12.90 5.38
N ASP A 257 -16.61 12.10 5.34
CA ASP A 257 -17.25 11.72 4.09
C ASP A 257 -17.94 12.91 3.43
N GLY A 258 -18.17 12.83 2.13
CA GLY A 258 -18.91 13.83 1.38
C GLY A 258 -18.17 15.13 1.10
N ILE A 259 -16.86 15.22 1.38
CA ILE A 259 -16.05 16.40 1.04
C ILE A 259 -16.18 16.74 -0.45
N LYS A 260 -16.26 18.02 -0.76
CA LYS A 260 -16.52 18.54 -2.13
C LYS A 260 -15.26 19.00 -2.85
N SER A 261 -14.14 19.05 -2.14
CA SER A 261 -12.85 19.46 -2.69
C SER A 261 -11.69 18.95 -1.82
N ILE A 262 -10.50 18.91 -2.41
CA ILE A 262 -9.26 18.56 -1.70
C ILE A 262 -8.96 19.58 -0.59
N ALA A 263 -9.18 20.88 -0.88
CA ALA A 263 -8.98 21.95 0.10
C ALA A 263 -9.86 21.76 1.34
N GLU A 264 -11.15 21.50 1.14
CA GLU A 264 -12.09 21.19 2.22
C GLU A 264 -11.64 19.96 3.01
N GLY A 265 -11.28 18.88 2.32
CA GLY A 265 -10.80 17.66 2.95
C GLY A 265 -9.56 17.88 3.80
N VAL A 266 -8.57 18.63 3.31
CA VAL A 266 -7.35 18.94 4.08
C VAL A 266 -7.71 19.74 5.33
N VAL A 267 -8.50 20.81 5.20
CA VAL A 267 -8.87 21.68 6.33
C VAL A 267 -9.65 20.89 7.38
N LEU A 268 -10.73 20.22 6.99
CA LEU A 268 -11.58 19.49 7.92
C LEU A 268 -10.84 18.32 8.60
N THR A 269 -9.95 17.66 7.88
CA THR A 269 -9.10 16.60 8.47
C THR A 269 -8.17 17.16 9.55
N LEU A 270 -7.48 18.26 9.26
CA LEU A 270 -6.56 18.88 10.23
C LEU A 270 -7.31 19.49 11.42
N GLU A 271 -8.45 20.13 11.19
CA GLU A 271 -9.33 20.62 12.27
C GLU A 271 -9.76 19.49 13.20
N LYS A 272 -10.20 18.36 12.63
CA LYS A 272 -10.59 17.19 13.42
C LYS A 272 -9.42 16.59 14.20
N ILE A 273 -8.22 16.50 13.59
CA ILE A 273 -7.01 16.04 14.29
C ILE A 273 -6.76 16.92 15.53
N VAL A 274 -6.78 18.24 15.37
CA VAL A 274 -6.49 19.17 16.46
C VAL A 274 -7.57 19.15 17.53
N SER A 275 -8.85 19.02 17.14
CA SER A 275 -9.97 19.05 18.11
C SER A 275 -10.15 17.75 18.88
N ASP A 276 -10.09 16.61 18.18
CA ASP A 276 -10.53 15.33 18.71
C ASP A 276 -9.37 14.48 19.25
N TYR A 277 -8.14 14.79 18.84
CA TYR A 277 -6.95 14.02 19.17
C TYR A 277 -5.82 14.89 19.79
N PRO A 278 -6.10 15.58 20.91
CA PRO A 278 -5.08 16.37 21.60
C PRO A 278 -4.00 15.50 22.26
N GLN A 279 -4.19 14.18 22.29
CA GLN A 279 -3.25 13.18 22.78
C GLN A 279 -3.19 12.03 21.77
N LYS A 280 -2.07 11.30 21.73
CA LYS A 280 -1.87 10.17 20.84
C LYS A 280 -2.98 9.12 21.00
N PRO A 281 -3.78 8.83 19.97
CA PRO A 281 -4.78 7.80 20.04
C PRO A 281 -4.16 6.40 19.87
N LYS A 282 -4.86 5.40 20.37
CA LYS A 282 -4.68 4.02 19.97
C LYS A 282 -5.54 3.77 18.71
N LEU A 283 -4.90 3.43 17.59
CA LEU A 283 -5.58 3.21 16.30
C LEU A 283 -5.59 1.72 15.96
N LYS A 284 -6.76 1.12 15.95
CA LYS A 284 -6.93 -0.28 15.53
C LYS A 284 -6.69 -0.40 14.02
N ASP A 285 -5.88 -1.38 13.60
CA ASP A 285 -5.66 -1.63 12.18
C ASP A 285 -6.96 -2.07 11.47
N ARG A 286 -7.08 -1.72 10.21
CA ARG A 286 -8.27 -2.01 9.38
C ARG A 286 -8.51 -3.49 9.19
N GLY A 287 -7.44 -4.25 9.05
CA GLY A 287 -7.51 -5.68 8.76
C GLY A 287 -7.22 -6.58 9.94
N VAL A 288 -6.52 -6.07 10.96
CA VAL A 288 -6.15 -6.81 12.18
C VAL A 288 -6.41 -5.92 13.38
N SER A 289 -7.63 -5.99 13.91
CA SER A 289 -8.15 -5.05 14.93
C SER A 289 -7.36 -5.02 16.25
N GLU A 290 -6.58 -6.06 16.52
CA GLU A 290 -5.72 -6.19 17.69
C GLU A 290 -4.46 -5.33 17.57
N HIS A 291 -4.04 -5.00 16.36
CA HIS A 291 -2.85 -4.19 16.12
C HIS A 291 -3.14 -2.70 16.33
N ASP A 292 -2.22 -2.03 17.03
CA ASP A 292 -2.20 -0.58 17.14
C ASP A 292 -1.29 0.01 16.06
N VAL A 293 -1.89 0.67 15.09
CA VAL A 293 -1.19 1.29 13.96
C VAL A 293 -0.20 2.37 14.42
N PHE A 294 -0.46 3.01 15.56
CA PHE A 294 0.42 4.00 16.19
C PHE A 294 1.36 3.41 17.25
N GLY A 295 1.40 2.10 17.42
CA GLY A 295 2.20 1.44 18.46
C GLY A 295 3.70 1.78 18.44
N ARG A 296 4.25 2.13 17.26
CA ARG A 296 5.66 2.55 17.10
C ARG A 296 5.89 4.07 17.16
N LEU A 297 4.83 4.88 17.27
CA LEU A 297 4.90 6.33 17.41
C LEU A 297 5.05 6.65 18.90
N SER A 298 6.08 7.40 19.27
CA SER A 298 6.24 7.90 20.65
C SER A 298 5.26 9.04 20.93
N GLU A 299 4.99 9.33 22.20
CA GLU A 299 4.21 10.51 22.61
C GLU A 299 4.92 11.79 22.16
N GLU A 300 6.25 11.84 22.32
CA GLU A 300 7.07 13.01 21.92
C GLU A 300 6.99 13.28 20.39
N ASP A 301 7.08 12.24 19.57
CA ASP A 301 6.94 12.38 18.11
C ASP A 301 5.51 12.74 17.68
N TYR A 302 4.51 12.39 18.50
CA TYR A 302 3.13 12.76 18.25
C TYR A 302 2.86 14.23 18.57
N ASP A 303 3.41 14.73 19.68
CA ASP A 303 3.23 16.11 20.15
C ASP A 303 4.04 17.13 19.30
N ALA A 304 5.06 16.67 18.56
CA ALA A 304 5.91 17.51 17.71
C ALA A 304 5.23 17.89 16.38
#